data_02752161c2da4f0d7db006067a619da5
#
_entry.id   02752161c2da4f0d7db006067a619da5
#
_cell.length_a   1.000
_cell.length_b   1.000
_cell.length_c   1.000
_cell.angle_alpha   90.00
_cell.angle_beta   90.00
_cell.angle_gamma   90.00
#
_symmetry.space_group_name_H-M   'P 1'
#
loop_
_entity.id
_entity.type
_entity.pdbx_description
1 polymer ?
#
loop_
_entity_poly.entity_id
_entity_poly.type
_entity_poly.pdbx_seq_one_letter_code
_entity_poly.pdbx_strand_id
1 'polypeptide(L)'
;MTPTTRKSMKFGLHSPSNQEMKHFELRNNLISISVSPYGATLVSFFAEGKDLLLGYESIEGFQSETNPFFGATVGRCANRIANGSFTLKGKTIETPKNNGPNTLHGGDVGFDKCLFEVGEMGDDFVEFTYLSVDGDMGFPGDCRVKVKYQVVGDECRVTMSATMSGSDCPVSLAN
;
A
#
# COMPACT_ATOMS: atom_id res chain seq x y z
N MET A 1 -10.43 -4.22 28.86
CA MET A 1 -9.65 -4.37 27.62
C MET A 1 -8.30 -3.72 27.85
N THR A 2 -7.21 -4.41 27.55
CA THR A 2 -5.88 -3.79 27.62
C THR A 2 -5.78 -2.76 26.52
N PRO A 3 -5.25 -1.57 26.80
CA PRO A 3 -5.10 -0.53 25.78
C PRO A 3 -4.17 -1.02 24.66
N THR A 4 -4.52 -0.69 23.42
CA THR A 4 -3.63 -0.82 22.28
C THR A 4 -2.53 0.23 22.39
N THR A 5 -1.32 -0.11 22.01
CA THR A 5 -0.17 0.79 22.01
C THR A 5 0.45 0.84 20.62
N ARG A 6 1.06 1.97 20.29
CA ARG A 6 1.79 2.19 19.06
C ARG A 6 3.26 2.48 19.34
N LYS A 7 4.13 1.93 18.50
CA LYS A 7 5.56 2.23 18.51
C LYS A 7 6.06 2.46 17.07
N SER A 8 6.99 3.37 16.88
CA SER A 8 7.69 3.57 15.60
C SER A 8 9.11 3.03 15.72
N MET A 9 9.56 2.28 14.72
CA MET A 9 10.89 1.65 14.70
C MET A 9 11.56 1.86 13.35
N LYS A 10 12.90 1.80 13.31
CA LYS A 10 13.68 1.84 12.06
C LYS A 10 13.42 0.59 11.24
N PHE A 11 13.33 0.76 9.91
CA PHE A 11 13.04 -0.34 8.98
C PHE A 11 14.07 -0.44 7.84
N GLY A 12 14.96 0.53 7.69
CA GLY A 12 15.96 0.60 6.65
C GLY A 12 15.93 1.93 5.89
N LEU A 13 16.53 1.98 4.71
CA LEU A 13 16.60 3.18 3.87
C LEU A 13 15.77 3.02 2.60
N HIS A 14 14.94 3.99 2.30
CA HIS A 14 14.20 4.02 1.05
C HIS A 14 15.13 4.34 -0.13
N SER A 15 15.21 3.44 -1.10
CA SER A 15 15.84 3.68 -2.39
C SER A 15 14.78 4.22 -3.38
N PRO A 16 15.02 5.30 -4.14
CA PRO A 16 16.30 6.00 -4.32
C PRO A 16 16.52 7.21 -3.39
N SER A 17 15.56 7.59 -2.54
CA SER A 17 15.67 8.85 -1.76
C SER A 17 16.68 8.81 -0.63
N ASN A 18 17.23 7.64 -0.28
CA ASN A 18 18.09 7.41 0.88
C ASN A 18 17.49 7.89 2.22
N GLN A 19 16.16 8.00 2.26
CA GLN A 19 15.43 8.42 3.45
C GLN A 19 15.30 7.26 4.43
N GLU A 20 15.54 7.52 5.71
CA GLU A 20 15.31 6.52 6.76
C GLU A 20 13.81 6.18 6.83
N MET A 21 13.51 4.90 6.62
CA MET A 21 12.17 4.39 6.71
C MET A 21 11.88 3.90 8.13
N LYS A 22 10.66 4.16 8.56
CA LYS A 22 10.14 3.66 9.83
C LYS A 22 8.95 2.76 9.54
N HIS A 23 8.78 1.74 10.34
CA HIS A 23 7.51 1.05 10.44
C HIS A 23 6.82 1.37 11.79
N PHE A 24 5.53 1.15 11.84
CA PHE A 24 4.71 1.39 13.03
C PHE A 24 4.20 0.05 13.53
N GLU A 25 4.48 -0.26 14.79
CA GLU A 25 3.89 -1.40 15.48
C GLU A 25 2.64 -0.93 16.24
N LEU A 26 1.52 -1.59 16.00
CA LEU A 26 0.28 -1.46 16.77
C LEU A 26 0.04 -2.78 17.48
N ARG A 27 -0.13 -2.76 18.78
CA ARG A 27 -0.26 -4.00 19.55
C ARG A 27 -1.19 -3.88 20.75
N ASN A 28 -1.83 -4.98 21.09
CA ASN A 28 -2.50 -5.23 22.35
C ASN A 28 -2.06 -6.60 22.92
N ASN A 29 -2.81 -7.17 23.86
CA ASN A 29 -2.45 -8.47 24.44
C ASN A 29 -2.72 -9.67 23.54
N LEU A 30 -3.46 -9.51 22.45
CA LEU A 30 -3.92 -10.60 21.58
C LEU A 30 -3.12 -10.65 20.29
N ILE A 31 -2.90 -9.48 19.68
CA ILE A 31 -2.23 -9.37 18.38
C ILE A 31 -1.24 -8.19 18.34
N SER A 32 -0.30 -8.28 17.42
CA SER A 32 0.59 -7.20 17.05
C SER A 32 0.70 -7.15 15.52
N ILE A 33 0.61 -5.95 14.94
CA ILE A 33 0.86 -5.73 13.52
C ILE A 33 1.98 -4.72 13.35
N SER A 34 2.78 -4.88 12.30
CA SER A 34 3.73 -3.87 11.83
C SER A 34 3.35 -3.39 10.45
N VAL A 35 3.37 -2.08 10.24
CA VAL A 35 2.98 -1.47 8.97
C VAL A 35 4.00 -0.41 8.54
N SER A 36 4.26 -0.31 7.24
CA SER A 36 5.23 0.61 6.65
C SER A 36 4.56 1.60 5.71
N PRO A 37 5.00 2.87 5.65
CA PRO A 37 4.54 3.82 4.64
C PRO A 37 5.00 3.47 3.21
N TYR A 38 6.02 2.65 3.02
CA TYR A 38 6.39 2.13 1.71
C TYR A 38 5.34 1.12 1.24
N GLY A 39 4.63 1.44 0.15
CA GLY A 39 3.52 0.65 -0.36
C GLY A 39 2.32 0.59 0.60
N ALA A 40 2.27 1.42 1.65
CA ALA A 40 1.35 1.26 2.77
C ALA A 40 1.26 -0.22 3.19
N THR A 41 2.41 -0.87 3.39
CA THR A 41 2.56 -2.32 3.50
C THR A 41 2.25 -2.82 4.90
N LEU A 42 1.45 -3.90 5.01
CA LEU A 42 1.35 -4.72 6.21
C LEU A 42 2.57 -5.66 6.27
N VAL A 43 3.52 -5.32 7.14
CA VAL A 43 4.83 -6.00 7.21
C VAL A 43 4.77 -7.30 7.99
N SER A 44 4.01 -7.32 9.09
CA SER A 44 3.83 -8.50 9.94
C SER A 44 2.47 -8.48 10.63
N PHE A 45 1.96 -9.66 10.95
CA PHE A 45 0.76 -9.86 11.76
C PHE A 45 0.98 -11.02 12.73
N PHE A 46 1.32 -10.70 13.96
CA PHE A 46 1.51 -11.69 15.02
C PHE A 46 0.22 -11.97 15.78
N ALA A 47 -0.13 -13.24 15.86
CA ALA A 47 -1.17 -13.76 16.72
C ALA A 47 -0.71 -15.10 17.31
N GLU A 48 -1.02 -15.39 18.58
CA GLU A 48 -0.65 -16.64 19.27
C GLU A 48 0.86 -16.98 19.18
N GLY A 49 1.71 -15.94 19.18
CA GLY A 49 3.17 -16.09 19.12
C GLY A 49 3.74 -16.44 17.73
N LYS A 50 2.94 -16.34 16.66
CA LYS A 50 3.36 -16.63 15.29
C LYS A 50 3.11 -15.43 14.39
N ASP A 51 4.01 -15.16 13.46
CA ASP A 51 3.75 -14.28 12.34
C ASP A 51 2.91 -15.05 11.30
N LEU A 52 1.79 -14.48 10.93
CA LEU A 52 0.83 -15.07 9.99
C LEU A 52 1.06 -14.61 8.54
N LEU A 53 2.03 -13.71 8.32
CA LEU A 53 2.34 -13.16 6.99
C LEU A 53 3.69 -13.63 6.50
N LEU A 54 3.80 -13.73 5.18
CA LEU A 54 5.08 -13.79 4.49
C LEU A 54 5.59 -12.35 4.28
N GLY A 55 6.86 -12.13 4.51
CA GLY A 55 7.47 -10.81 4.37
C GLY A 55 8.98 -10.86 4.50
N TYR A 56 9.57 -9.71 4.73
CA TYR A 56 11.00 -9.52 4.89
C TYR A 56 11.29 -8.77 6.20
N GLU A 57 12.48 -8.99 6.75
CA GLU A 57 12.90 -8.35 8.01
C GLU A 57 13.25 -6.86 7.83
N SER A 58 13.51 -6.43 6.58
CA SER A 58 13.89 -5.07 6.28
C SER A 58 13.26 -4.56 4.98
N ILE A 59 13.29 -3.25 4.77
CA ILE A 59 12.69 -2.60 3.60
C ILE A 59 13.36 -3.03 2.29
N GLU A 60 14.64 -3.37 2.29
CA GLU A 60 15.38 -3.78 1.11
C GLU A 60 14.74 -5.02 0.43
N GLY A 61 14.22 -5.95 1.25
CA GLY A 61 13.47 -7.09 0.72
C GLY A 61 12.17 -6.66 0.03
N PHE A 62 11.44 -5.73 0.62
CA PHE A 62 10.20 -5.18 0.03
C PHE A 62 10.47 -4.35 -1.22
N GLN A 63 11.64 -3.73 -1.35
CA GLN A 63 12.07 -2.98 -2.53
C GLN A 63 12.67 -3.86 -3.63
N SER A 64 12.85 -5.14 -3.37
CA SER A 64 13.40 -6.08 -4.36
C SER A 64 12.45 -6.23 -5.56
N GLU A 65 13.01 -6.28 -6.77
CA GLU A 65 12.27 -6.55 -8.00
C GLU A 65 11.56 -7.91 -7.99
N THR A 66 12.03 -8.84 -7.16
CA THR A 66 11.45 -10.18 -6.99
C THR A 66 10.40 -10.25 -5.88
N ASN A 67 10.11 -9.15 -5.19
CA ASN A 67 9.06 -9.11 -4.17
C ASN A 67 7.68 -9.39 -4.83
N PRO A 68 6.95 -10.44 -4.40
CA PRO A 68 5.66 -10.79 -4.97
C PRO A 68 4.51 -10.01 -4.33
N PHE A 69 4.71 -8.71 -4.04
CA PHE A 69 3.75 -7.78 -3.44
C PHE A 69 3.32 -8.15 -2.00
N PHE A 70 4.20 -8.78 -1.23
CA PHE A 70 3.87 -9.18 0.15
C PHE A 70 3.34 -8.01 0.97
N GLY A 71 2.10 -8.13 1.46
CA GLY A 71 1.41 -7.18 2.33
C GLY A 71 1.24 -5.76 1.77
N ALA A 72 1.63 -5.50 0.52
CA ALA A 72 1.59 -4.17 -0.07
C ALA A 72 0.17 -3.78 -0.51
N THR A 73 -0.13 -2.48 -0.44
CA THR A 73 -1.31 -1.93 -1.10
C THR A 73 -1.05 -1.81 -2.59
N VAL A 74 -1.88 -2.41 -3.42
CA VAL A 74 -1.78 -2.35 -4.88
C VAL A 74 -2.87 -1.46 -5.47
N GLY A 75 -2.52 -0.71 -6.49
CA GLY A 75 -3.37 0.26 -7.19
C GLY A 75 -2.57 0.98 -8.30
N ARG A 76 -3.23 1.88 -9.13
CA ARG A 76 -4.67 2.23 -9.02
C ARG A 76 -5.62 1.05 -9.27
N CYS A 77 -5.23 0.13 -10.17
CA CYS A 77 -6.04 -1.05 -10.47
C CYS A 77 -5.29 -2.31 -10.05
N ALA A 78 -5.81 -2.99 -9.03
CA ALA A 78 -5.35 -4.33 -8.65
C ALA A 78 -5.64 -5.32 -9.79
N ASN A 79 -4.76 -6.32 -9.91
CA ASN A 79 -4.80 -7.33 -10.96
C ASN A 79 -4.54 -6.74 -12.37
N ARG A 80 -5.00 -7.38 -13.43
CA ARG A 80 -4.56 -7.08 -14.81
C ARG A 80 -5.54 -6.22 -15.58
N ILE A 81 -4.97 -5.27 -16.34
CA ILE A 81 -5.65 -4.60 -17.45
C ILE A 81 -5.14 -5.25 -18.74
N ALA A 82 -6.06 -5.93 -19.45
CA ALA A 82 -5.72 -6.63 -20.68
C ALA A 82 -5.16 -5.67 -21.74
N ASN A 83 -4.09 -6.09 -22.42
CA ASN A 83 -3.39 -5.31 -23.45
C ASN A 83 -2.86 -3.95 -22.97
N GLY A 84 -2.82 -3.69 -21.66
CA GLY A 84 -2.38 -2.40 -21.11
C GLY A 84 -3.26 -1.24 -21.53
N SER A 85 -4.54 -1.45 -21.83
CA SER A 85 -5.42 -0.36 -22.26
C SER A 85 -6.88 -0.62 -21.89
N PHE A 86 -7.62 0.48 -21.75
CA PHE A 86 -9.08 0.44 -21.54
C PHE A 86 -9.75 1.67 -22.16
N THR A 87 -11.06 1.56 -22.43
CA THR A 87 -11.82 2.68 -22.96
C THR A 87 -12.60 3.38 -21.85
N LEU A 88 -12.43 4.69 -21.74
CA LEU A 88 -13.16 5.53 -20.78
C LEU A 88 -13.80 6.71 -21.52
N LYS A 89 -15.13 6.83 -21.46
CA LYS A 89 -15.88 7.90 -22.15
C LYS A 89 -15.50 8.08 -23.62
N GLY A 90 -15.30 6.97 -24.34
CA GLY A 90 -14.95 6.95 -25.76
C GLY A 90 -13.49 7.26 -26.09
N LYS A 91 -12.63 7.46 -25.09
CA LYS A 91 -11.19 7.63 -25.25
C LYS A 91 -10.46 6.35 -24.83
N THR A 92 -9.49 5.92 -25.62
CA THR A 92 -8.56 4.85 -25.22
C THR A 92 -7.51 5.42 -24.27
N ILE A 93 -7.36 4.79 -23.13
CA ILE A 93 -6.35 5.09 -22.11
C ILE A 93 -5.31 3.96 -22.16
N GLU A 94 -4.05 4.33 -22.30
CA GLU A 94 -2.93 3.39 -22.33
C GLU A 94 -2.21 3.40 -20.97
N THR A 95 -1.83 2.22 -20.48
CA THR A 95 -1.08 2.02 -19.24
C THR A 95 0.15 1.14 -19.49
N PRO A 96 1.23 1.24 -18.69
CA PRO A 96 2.44 0.46 -18.90
C PRO A 96 2.20 -1.05 -18.88
N LYS A 97 2.88 -1.77 -19.78
CA LYS A 97 2.79 -3.23 -19.91
C LYS A 97 3.92 -3.90 -19.11
N ASN A 98 3.75 -4.04 -17.83
CA ASN A 98 4.71 -4.61 -16.90
C ASN A 98 4.53 -6.11 -16.64
N ASN A 99 3.55 -6.75 -17.30
CA ASN A 99 3.28 -8.19 -17.19
C ASN A 99 2.91 -8.80 -18.55
N GLY A 100 3.93 -9.03 -19.41
CA GLY A 100 3.71 -9.44 -20.80
C GLY A 100 2.93 -8.37 -21.55
N PRO A 101 1.78 -8.71 -22.22
CA PRO A 101 0.96 -7.73 -22.91
C PRO A 101 0.08 -6.88 -21.98
N ASN A 102 0.05 -7.16 -20.70
CA ASN A 102 -0.91 -6.59 -19.76
C ASN A 102 -0.25 -5.59 -18.80
N THR A 103 -1.05 -4.67 -18.23
CA THR A 103 -0.69 -3.95 -17.01
C THR A 103 -1.07 -4.79 -15.80
N LEU A 104 -0.20 -4.92 -14.82
CA LEU A 104 -0.44 -5.59 -13.56
C LEU A 104 -0.25 -4.60 -12.40
N HIS A 105 -1.20 -4.59 -11.47
CA HIS A 105 -1.11 -3.88 -10.19
C HIS A 105 -0.74 -2.39 -10.29
N GLY A 106 -1.27 -1.70 -11.31
CA GLY A 106 -1.07 -0.27 -11.50
C GLY A 106 0.09 0.13 -12.41
N GLY A 107 0.91 -0.82 -12.88
CA GLY A 107 2.01 -0.54 -13.83
C GLY A 107 3.40 -0.73 -13.22
N ASP A 108 4.41 -0.12 -13.85
CA ASP A 108 5.82 -0.28 -13.47
C ASP A 108 6.12 0.24 -12.05
N VAL A 109 5.47 1.35 -11.69
CA VAL A 109 5.52 1.94 -10.36
C VAL A 109 4.10 2.03 -9.81
N GLY A 110 3.57 0.87 -9.37
CA GLY A 110 2.29 0.79 -8.68
C GLY A 110 2.39 1.30 -7.25
N PHE A 111 1.27 1.32 -6.54
CA PHE A 111 1.21 1.82 -5.16
C PHE A 111 2.11 1.03 -4.19
N ASP A 112 2.39 -0.23 -4.51
CA ASP A 112 3.33 -1.10 -3.80
C ASP A 112 4.75 -0.54 -3.69
N LYS A 113 5.14 0.34 -4.62
CA LYS A 113 6.46 0.98 -4.68
C LYS A 113 6.44 2.46 -4.31
N CYS A 114 5.28 3.00 -3.98
CA CYS A 114 5.13 4.40 -3.61
C CYS A 114 5.39 4.62 -2.12
N LEU A 115 5.98 5.77 -1.80
CA LEU A 115 6.10 6.21 -0.42
C LEU A 115 4.88 7.02 -0.04
N PHE A 116 4.06 6.46 0.84
CA PHE A 116 2.90 7.13 1.40
C PHE A 116 3.32 8.10 2.52
N GLU A 117 2.62 9.20 2.63
CA GLU A 117 2.72 10.09 3.78
C GLU A 117 1.99 9.49 4.97
N VAL A 118 2.52 9.71 6.16
CA VAL A 118 1.84 9.34 7.40
C VAL A 118 0.77 10.38 7.69
N GLY A 119 -0.49 9.97 7.68
CA GLY A 119 -1.64 10.80 7.97
C GLY A 119 -2.02 10.79 9.46
N GLU A 120 -3.30 10.60 9.76
CA GLU A 120 -3.78 10.54 11.13
C GLU A 120 -3.29 9.28 11.86
N MET A 121 -3.01 9.42 13.14
CA MET A 121 -2.55 8.33 14.00
C MET A 121 -3.22 8.40 15.37
N GLY A 122 -3.55 7.22 15.91
CA GLY A 122 -3.98 7.02 17.30
C GLY A 122 -3.11 5.96 17.98
N ASP A 123 -3.50 5.53 19.16
CA ASP A 123 -2.80 4.46 19.85
C ASP A 123 -3.07 3.09 19.21
N ASP A 124 -4.23 2.94 18.56
CA ASP A 124 -4.72 1.70 17.94
C ASP A 124 -4.74 1.72 16.41
N PHE A 125 -4.38 2.84 15.77
CA PHE A 125 -4.37 2.96 14.32
C PHE A 125 -3.28 3.86 13.77
N VAL A 126 -2.98 3.65 12.49
CA VAL A 126 -2.21 4.56 11.64
C VAL A 126 -2.86 4.62 10.25
N GLU A 127 -2.95 5.82 9.69
CA GLU A 127 -3.39 6.09 8.34
C GLU A 127 -2.20 6.52 7.47
N PHE A 128 -2.13 5.99 6.26
CA PHE A 128 -1.21 6.39 5.21
C PHE A 128 -1.97 7.04 4.07
N THR A 129 -1.42 8.11 3.49
CA THR A 129 -2.04 8.83 2.38
C THR A 129 -1.07 8.96 1.21
N TYR A 130 -1.59 8.86 -0.01
CA TYR A 130 -0.82 9.05 -1.23
C TYR A 130 -1.63 9.81 -2.28
N LEU A 131 -1.01 10.73 -3.00
CA LEU A 131 -1.60 11.41 -4.14
C LEU A 131 -0.95 10.89 -5.42
N SER A 132 -1.67 10.04 -6.16
CA SER A 132 -1.33 9.66 -7.52
C SER A 132 -1.90 10.70 -8.45
N VAL A 133 -1.03 11.52 -9.08
CA VAL A 133 -1.43 12.66 -9.90
C VAL A 133 -2.00 12.24 -11.25
N ASP A 134 -2.66 13.16 -11.95
CA ASP A 134 -3.15 12.94 -13.32
C ASP A 134 -2.02 12.46 -14.24
N GLY A 135 -2.28 11.39 -15.01
CA GLY A 135 -1.31 10.75 -15.89
C GLY A 135 -0.33 9.79 -15.24
N ASP A 136 -0.36 9.64 -13.91
CA ASP A 136 0.47 8.65 -13.21
C ASP A 136 0.19 7.24 -13.74
N MET A 137 1.23 6.53 -14.22
CA MET A 137 1.13 5.24 -14.94
C MET A 137 0.07 5.25 -16.05
N GLY A 138 -0.18 6.40 -16.70
CA GLY A 138 -1.18 6.59 -17.77
C GLY A 138 -2.62 6.75 -17.28
N PHE A 139 -2.88 6.62 -15.99
CA PHE A 139 -4.23 6.76 -15.44
C PHE A 139 -4.65 8.24 -15.35
N PRO A 140 -5.88 8.61 -15.84
CA PRO A 140 -6.35 9.97 -15.82
C PRO A 140 -6.84 10.41 -14.43
N GLY A 141 -6.77 11.72 -14.18
CA GLY A 141 -7.23 12.39 -12.97
C GLY A 141 -6.34 12.14 -11.75
N ASP A 142 -6.43 13.03 -10.78
CA ASP A 142 -5.77 12.86 -9.49
C ASP A 142 -6.54 11.83 -8.65
N CYS A 143 -5.81 10.91 -8.04
CA CYS A 143 -6.34 9.89 -7.13
C CYS A 143 -5.70 10.05 -5.75
N ARG A 144 -6.44 10.55 -4.78
CA ARG A 144 -6.01 10.57 -3.38
C ARG A 144 -6.42 9.27 -2.70
N VAL A 145 -5.43 8.51 -2.27
CA VAL A 145 -5.63 7.21 -1.61
C VAL A 145 -5.34 7.35 -0.12
N LYS A 146 -6.13 6.67 0.69
CA LYS A 146 -5.92 6.49 2.11
C LYS A 146 -5.99 5.00 2.45
N VAL A 147 -5.05 4.56 3.28
CA VAL A 147 -5.00 3.21 3.82
C VAL A 147 -4.84 3.32 5.32
N LYS A 148 -5.84 2.84 6.05
CA LYS A 148 -5.84 2.84 7.52
C LYS A 148 -5.73 1.41 8.03
N TYR A 149 -4.75 1.19 8.89
CA TYR A 149 -4.60 -0.03 9.68
C TYR A 149 -5.03 0.23 11.11
N GLN A 150 -5.84 -0.65 11.68
CA GLN A 150 -6.33 -0.52 13.05
C GLN A 150 -6.39 -1.88 13.73
N VAL A 151 -5.96 -1.93 14.99
CA VAL A 151 -6.07 -3.10 15.87
C VAL A 151 -7.31 -2.95 16.75
N VAL A 152 -8.26 -3.89 16.62
CA VAL A 152 -9.51 -3.89 17.39
C VAL A 152 -9.75 -5.30 17.96
N GLY A 153 -9.50 -5.49 19.25
CA GLY A 153 -9.57 -6.82 19.86
C GLY A 153 -8.53 -7.76 19.24
N ASP A 154 -8.97 -8.85 18.63
CA ASP A 154 -8.16 -9.84 17.90
C ASP A 154 -8.13 -9.62 16.38
N GLU A 155 -8.64 -8.48 15.91
CA GLU A 155 -8.73 -8.15 14.49
C GLU A 155 -7.71 -7.09 14.08
N CYS A 156 -7.09 -7.29 12.90
CA CYS A 156 -6.46 -6.24 12.12
C CYS A 156 -7.47 -5.75 11.08
N ARG A 157 -7.94 -4.50 11.20
CA ARG A 157 -8.86 -3.88 10.24
C ARG A 157 -8.07 -3.03 9.26
N VAL A 158 -8.22 -3.33 7.96
CA VAL A 158 -7.65 -2.53 6.86
C VAL A 158 -8.79 -1.80 6.16
N THR A 159 -8.74 -0.46 6.18
CA THR A 159 -9.71 0.37 5.46
C THR A 159 -8.99 1.13 4.37
N MET A 160 -9.42 0.92 3.12
CA MET A 160 -8.87 1.61 1.96
C MET A 160 -9.95 2.50 1.35
N SER A 161 -9.57 3.72 0.99
CA SER A 161 -10.44 4.64 0.25
C SER A 161 -9.67 5.38 -0.84
N ALA A 162 -10.38 5.75 -1.90
CA ALA A 162 -9.83 6.56 -2.98
C ALA A 162 -10.83 7.67 -3.33
N THR A 163 -10.31 8.88 -3.53
CA THR A 163 -11.09 10.03 -3.99
C THR A 163 -10.46 10.56 -5.27
N MET A 164 -11.28 10.62 -6.32
CA MET A 164 -10.87 11.15 -7.62
C MET A 164 -11.16 12.64 -7.72
N SER A 165 -10.26 13.37 -8.42
CA SER A 165 -10.51 14.75 -8.86
C SER A 165 -9.98 14.97 -10.29
N GLY A 166 -10.55 15.96 -10.97
CA GLY A 166 -10.22 16.27 -12.36
C GLY A 166 -10.95 15.36 -13.36
N SER A 167 -10.50 14.14 -13.53
CA SER A 167 -11.10 13.17 -14.46
C SER A 167 -11.55 11.90 -13.76
N ASP A 168 -12.54 11.21 -14.33
CA ASP A 168 -12.90 9.86 -13.89
C ASP A 168 -11.76 8.88 -14.19
N CYS A 169 -11.63 7.87 -13.35
CA CYS A 169 -10.68 6.78 -13.53
C CYS A 169 -11.23 5.52 -12.83
N PRO A 170 -11.04 4.33 -13.40
CA PRO A 170 -11.28 3.11 -12.65
C PRO A 170 -10.29 2.99 -11.50
N VAL A 171 -10.80 2.63 -10.32
CA VAL A 171 -9.98 2.37 -9.13
C VAL A 171 -10.39 1.03 -8.53
N SER A 172 -9.42 0.17 -8.31
CA SER A 172 -9.58 -1.10 -7.61
C SER A 172 -8.37 -1.31 -6.72
N LEU A 173 -8.54 -1.17 -5.42
CA LEU A 173 -7.47 -1.33 -4.44
C LEU A 173 -7.51 -2.74 -3.85
N ALA A 174 -6.34 -3.27 -3.51
CA ALA A 174 -6.17 -4.49 -2.74
C ALA A 174 -4.97 -4.38 -1.78
N ASN A 175 -5.00 -5.19 -0.72
CA ASN A 175 -3.91 -5.33 0.24
C ASN A 175 -3.75 -6.79 0.63
#